data_687f34bed103521860af3d2978f2cbf6
#
_entry.id   687f34bed103521860af3d2978f2cbf6
#
_cell.length_a   1.000
_cell.length_b   1.000
_cell.length_c   1.000
_cell.angle_alpha   90.00
_cell.angle_beta   90.00
_cell.angle_gamma   90.00
#
_symmetry.space_group_name_H-M   'P 1'
#
loop_
_entity.id
_entity.type
_entity.pdbx_description
1 polymer ?
#
loop_
_entity_poly.entity_id
_entity_poly.type
_entity_poly.pdbx_seq_one_letter_code
_entity_poly.pdbx_strand_id
1 'polypeptide(L)'
;MGGGLPAALVSLREWADGRSVEVLAETMRVSHSRAVRVVDRLEAAGLARRESDPSDGRRALVWLEPAGRELAERALDARAHVLRSALAELDAGALRDLERLLGTLLHATTVDVRTAKETCRLCDAHACGHYEGACPVSQAADWWRALA
;
A
#
# COMPACT_ATOMS: atom_id res chain seq x y z
N MET A 1 17.08 -10.99 3.95
CA MET A 1 16.76 -9.57 4.16
C MET A 1 15.28 -9.43 4.44
N GLY A 2 14.93 -9.02 5.66
CA GLY A 2 13.57 -9.09 6.18
C GLY A 2 12.71 -7.87 5.86
N GLY A 3 12.58 -7.47 4.62
CA GLY A 3 11.59 -6.49 4.21
C GLY A 3 10.20 -7.09 4.20
N GLY A 4 9.70 -7.51 5.36
CA GLY A 4 8.52 -8.34 5.32
C GLY A 4 7.36 -7.77 6.12
N LEU A 5 7.45 -7.71 7.41
CA LEU A 5 6.28 -7.46 8.24
C LEU A 5 5.76 -6.03 8.17
N PRO A 6 6.57 -4.96 8.30
CA PRO A 6 6.03 -3.60 8.20
C PRO A 6 5.41 -3.30 6.83
N ALA A 7 6.06 -3.72 5.75
CA ALA A 7 5.53 -3.54 4.40
C ALA A 7 4.22 -4.31 4.20
N ALA A 8 4.11 -5.54 4.72
CA ALA A 8 2.89 -6.32 4.67
C ALA A 8 1.75 -5.69 5.47
N LEU A 9 2.03 -5.16 6.66
CA LEU A 9 1.05 -4.48 7.49
C LEU A 9 0.52 -3.21 6.80
N VAL A 10 1.39 -2.41 6.20
CA VAL A 10 0.97 -1.24 5.41
C VAL A 10 0.16 -1.66 4.19
N SER A 11 0.60 -2.69 3.45
CA SER A 11 -0.15 -3.19 2.29
C SER A 11 -1.52 -3.76 2.67
N LEU A 12 -1.62 -4.46 3.79
CA LEU A 12 -2.90 -4.92 4.32
C LEU A 12 -3.79 -3.73 4.66
N ARG A 13 -3.32 -2.81 5.51
CA ARG A 13 -4.09 -1.66 5.97
C ARG A 13 -4.67 -0.84 4.83
N GLU A 14 -3.86 -0.56 3.82
CA GLU A 14 -4.25 0.35 2.74
C GLU A 14 -5.04 -0.33 1.62
N TRP A 15 -4.77 -1.61 1.34
CA TRP A 15 -5.22 -2.21 0.07
C TRP A 15 -5.79 -3.62 0.17
N ALA A 16 -5.48 -4.37 1.21
CA ALA A 16 -5.73 -5.81 1.25
C ALA A 16 -6.42 -6.31 2.54
N ASP A 17 -6.86 -5.43 3.44
CA ASP A 17 -7.58 -5.82 4.65
C ASP A 17 -8.93 -6.46 4.29
N GLY A 18 -9.21 -7.65 4.81
CA GLY A 18 -10.37 -8.43 4.44
C GLY A 18 -10.33 -9.00 3.02
N ARG A 19 -9.16 -9.08 2.39
CA ARG A 19 -8.99 -9.67 1.06
C ARG A 19 -8.20 -10.97 1.15
N SER A 20 -8.21 -11.74 0.06
CA SER A 20 -7.51 -13.02 0.02
C SER A 20 -5.98 -12.86 0.01
N VAL A 21 -5.28 -13.96 0.35
CA VAL A 21 -3.80 -14.01 0.31
C VAL A 21 -3.27 -13.73 -1.10
N GLU A 22 -4.03 -14.08 -2.16
CA GLU A 22 -3.70 -13.78 -3.54
C GLU A 22 -3.62 -12.27 -3.78
N VAL A 23 -4.63 -11.52 -3.32
CA VAL A 23 -4.66 -10.05 -3.43
C VAL A 23 -3.47 -9.43 -2.68
N LEU A 24 -3.15 -9.95 -1.49
CA LEU A 24 -1.96 -9.49 -0.75
C LEU A 24 -0.67 -9.81 -1.51
N ALA A 25 -0.56 -11.01 -2.11
CA ALA A 25 0.61 -11.41 -2.91
C ALA A 25 0.82 -10.47 -4.11
N GLU A 26 -0.26 -10.17 -4.83
CA GLU A 26 -0.26 -9.19 -5.94
C GLU A 26 0.17 -7.80 -5.46
N THR A 27 -0.47 -7.30 -4.40
CA THR A 27 -0.18 -5.98 -3.83
C THR A 27 1.29 -5.86 -3.41
N MET A 28 1.83 -6.88 -2.74
CA MET A 28 3.23 -6.90 -2.30
C MET A 28 4.23 -7.26 -3.40
N ARG A 29 3.75 -7.72 -4.56
CA ARG A 29 4.59 -8.27 -5.65
C ARG A 29 5.52 -9.40 -5.18
N VAL A 30 4.93 -10.35 -4.51
CA VAL A 30 5.63 -11.55 -4.05
C VAL A 30 4.91 -12.81 -4.56
N SER A 31 5.58 -13.95 -4.54
CA SER A 31 4.91 -15.22 -4.83
C SER A 31 3.83 -15.53 -3.78
N HIS A 32 2.79 -16.25 -4.17
CA HIS A 32 1.75 -16.71 -3.26
C HIS A 32 2.34 -17.40 -2.01
N SER A 33 3.28 -18.33 -2.20
CA SER A 33 3.94 -19.02 -1.09
C SER A 33 4.70 -18.09 -0.14
N ARG A 34 5.22 -16.96 -0.65
CA ARG A 34 5.85 -15.94 0.19
C ARG A 34 4.81 -15.15 0.98
N ALA A 35 3.68 -14.79 0.34
CA ALA A 35 2.59 -14.11 1.02
C ALA A 35 2.00 -14.99 2.14
N VAL A 36 1.79 -16.29 1.88
CA VAL A 36 1.34 -17.25 2.91
C VAL A 36 2.27 -17.20 4.12
N ARG A 37 3.60 -17.35 3.93
CA ARG A 37 4.58 -17.30 5.04
C ARG A 37 4.60 -15.95 5.77
N VAL A 38 4.31 -14.85 5.08
CA VAL A 38 4.18 -13.54 5.71
C VAL A 38 2.95 -13.51 6.60
N VAL A 39 1.80 -13.98 6.10
CA VAL A 39 0.56 -14.04 6.88
C VAL A 39 0.71 -14.97 8.08
N ASP A 40 1.33 -16.15 7.92
CA ASP A 40 1.60 -17.08 9.05
C ASP A 40 2.38 -16.38 10.18
N ARG A 41 3.37 -15.55 9.81
CA ARG A 41 4.14 -14.78 10.79
C ARG A 41 3.35 -13.65 11.44
N LEU A 42 2.44 -13.01 10.70
CA LEU A 42 1.55 -11.99 11.25
C LEU A 42 0.55 -12.61 12.22
N GLU A 43 0.00 -13.77 11.90
CA GLU A 43 -0.90 -14.51 12.80
C GLU A 43 -0.17 -14.96 14.07
N ALA A 44 1.00 -15.56 13.92
CA ALA A 44 1.82 -15.99 15.06
C ALA A 44 2.20 -14.81 15.99
N ALA A 45 2.26 -13.60 15.47
CA ALA A 45 2.51 -12.37 16.23
C ALA A 45 1.22 -11.68 16.75
N GLY A 46 0.02 -12.21 16.48
CA GLY A 46 -1.25 -11.61 16.85
C GLY A 46 -1.56 -10.30 16.12
N LEU A 47 -0.99 -10.11 14.93
CA LEU A 47 -1.12 -8.87 14.14
C LEU A 47 -2.15 -8.98 13.03
N ALA A 48 -2.50 -10.20 12.64
CA ALA A 48 -3.53 -10.49 11.66
C ALA A 48 -4.21 -11.83 12.00
N ARG A 49 -5.37 -12.08 11.39
CA ARG A 49 -6.06 -13.37 11.44
C ARG A 49 -6.57 -13.75 10.07
N ARG A 50 -6.78 -15.04 9.87
CA ARG A 50 -7.51 -15.57 8.71
C ARG A 50 -8.96 -15.90 9.08
N GLU A 51 -9.86 -15.62 8.15
CA GLU A 51 -11.25 -16.06 8.21
C GLU A 51 -11.63 -16.75 6.88
N SER A 52 -12.50 -17.75 6.93
CA SER A 52 -13.03 -18.34 5.70
C SER A 52 -13.86 -17.31 4.95
N ASP A 53 -13.68 -17.24 3.61
CA ASP A 53 -14.52 -16.39 2.77
C ASP A 53 -15.96 -16.95 2.77
N PRO A 54 -16.96 -16.16 3.17
CA PRO A 54 -18.37 -16.61 3.18
C PRO A 54 -18.90 -16.98 1.79
N SER A 55 -18.30 -16.44 0.73
CA SER A 55 -18.71 -16.71 -0.66
C SER A 55 -17.97 -17.88 -1.30
N ASP A 56 -16.78 -18.22 -0.79
CA ASP A 56 -15.97 -19.35 -1.27
C ASP A 56 -15.13 -19.91 -0.12
N GLY A 57 -15.65 -20.93 0.54
CA GLY A 57 -14.99 -21.58 1.69
C GLY A 57 -13.60 -22.18 1.42
N ARG A 58 -13.14 -22.20 0.15
CA ARG A 58 -11.77 -22.57 -0.22
C ARG A 58 -10.78 -21.43 -0.07
N ARG A 59 -11.27 -20.19 0.08
CA ARG A 59 -10.49 -18.98 0.23
C ARG A 59 -10.39 -18.56 1.68
N ALA A 60 -9.26 -18.02 2.06
CA ALA A 60 -9.08 -17.36 3.34
C ALA A 60 -8.87 -15.86 3.12
N LEU A 61 -9.66 -15.06 3.83
CA LEU A 61 -9.52 -13.62 3.92
C LEU A 61 -8.58 -13.28 5.07
N VAL A 62 -7.72 -12.28 4.87
CA VAL A 62 -6.75 -11.83 5.86
C VAL A 62 -7.22 -10.50 6.45
N TRP A 63 -7.40 -10.46 7.75
CA TRP A 63 -7.82 -9.28 8.49
C TRP A 63 -6.72 -8.81 9.43
N LEU A 64 -6.51 -7.51 9.51
CA LEU A 64 -5.65 -6.94 10.54
C LEU A 64 -6.32 -6.98 11.91
N GLU A 65 -5.56 -7.42 12.90
CA GLU A 65 -5.91 -7.21 14.29
C GLU A 65 -5.64 -5.75 14.74
N PRO A 66 -6.24 -5.27 15.83
CA PRO A 66 -5.98 -3.90 16.34
C PRO A 66 -4.48 -3.60 16.49
N ALA A 67 -3.72 -4.53 17.06
CA ALA A 67 -2.26 -4.39 17.20
C ALA A 67 -1.53 -4.30 15.85
N GLY A 68 -2.03 -5.00 14.82
CA GLY A 68 -1.50 -4.93 13.46
C GLY A 68 -1.78 -3.57 12.80
N ARG A 69 -2.96 -3.01 13.00
CA ARG A 69 -3.33 -1.66 12.53
C ARG A 69 -2.44 -0.60 13.15
N GLU A 70 -2.30 -0.62 14.47
CA GLU A 70 -1.42 0.30 15.21
C GLU A 70 0.03 0.22 14.73
N LEU A 71 0.53 -0.98 14.48
CA LEU A 71 1.91 -1.16 13.98
C LEU A 71 2.06 -0.66 12.54
N ALA A 72 1.04 -0.82 11.69
CA ALA A 72 1.02 -0.25 10.35
C ALA A 72 1.05 1.29 10.38
N GLU A 73 0.25 1.90 11.25
CA GLU A 73 0.24 3.36 11.45
C GLU A 73 1.60 3.88 11.91
N ARG A 74 2.19 3.25 12.91
CA ARG A 74 3.56 3.61 13.36
C ARG A 74 4.59 3.50 12.24
N ALA A 75 4.47 2.49 11.35
CA ALA A 75 5.37 2.36 10.22
C ALA A 75 5.20 3.49 9.19
N LEU A 76 3.96 3.92 8.93
CA LEU A 76 3.64 5.07 8.08
C LEU A 76 4.18 6.37 8.69
N ASP A 77 3.95 6.59 9.98
CA ASP A 77 4.42 7.78 10.71
C ASP A 77 5.94 7.88 10.73
N ALA A 78 6.63 6.76 11.00
CA ALA A 78 8.09 6.71 10.99
C ALA A 78 8.64 7.09 9.59
N ARG A 79 8.04 6.56 8.52
CA ARG A 79 8.41 6.92 7.15
C ARG A 79 8.14 8.40 6.87
N ALA A 80 6.96 8.90 7.24
CA ALA A 80 6.61 10.30 7.05
C ALA A 80 7.54 11.22 7.83
N HIS A 81 7.98 10.82 9.03
CA HIS A 81 8.97 11.56 9.81
C HIS A 81 10.31 11.67 9.07
N VAL A 82 10.84 10.56 8.57
CA VAL A 82 12.09 10.54 7.80
C VAL A 82 12.00 11.45 6.56
N LEU A 83 10.88 11.34 5.81
CA LEU A 83 10.69 12.18 4.63
C LEU A 83 10.58 13.67 4.98
N ARG A 84 9.80 14.02 6.00
CA ARG A 84 9.71 15.42 6.48
C ARG A 84 11.06 15.96 6.89
N SER A 85 11.87 15.18 7.62
CA SER A 85 13.21 15.59 8.02
C SER A 85 14.14 15.80 6.81
N ALA A 86 14.06 14.93 5.81
CA ALA A 86 14.86 15.07 4.59
C ALA A 86 14.47 16.30 3.74
N LEU A 87 13.22 16.74 3.84
CA LEU A 87 12.68 17.87 3.09
C LEU A 87 12.69 19.20 3.88
N ALA A 88 13.15 19.18 5.14
CA ALA A 88 13.06 20.31 6.05
C ALA A 88 13.85 21.56 5.58
N GLU A 89 14.88 21.36 4.76
CA GLU A 89 15.70 22.45 4.21
C GLU A 89 15.07 23.11 2.97
N LEU A 90 13.99 22.55 2.43
CA LEU A 90 13.30 23.10 1.27
C LEU A 90 12.29 24.15 1.72
N ASP A 91 12.30 25.30 1.07
CA ASP A 91 11.26 26.30 1.25
C ASP A 91 9.92 25.86 0.60
N ALA A 92 8.87 26.62 0.89
CA ALA A 92 7.54 26.31 0.37
C ALA A 92 7.44 26.34 -1.17
N GLY A 93 8.30 27.13 -1.84
CA GLY A 93 8.39 27.17 -3.31
C GLY A 93 8.97 25.88 -3.87
N ALA A 94 10.13 25.50 -3.35
CA ALA A 94 10.81 24.26 -3.72
C ALA A 94 9.97 23.00 -3.44
N LEU A 95 9.23 22.97 -2.33
CA LEU A 95 8.32 21.87 -2.01
C LEU A 95 7.17 21.75 -3.04
N ARG A 96 6.55 22.86 -3.43
CA ARG A 96 5.52 22.85 -4.49
C ARG A 96 6.07 22.41 -5.85
N ASP A 97 7.27 22.85 -6.20
CA ASP A 97 7.91 22.43 -7.46
C ASP A 97 8.26 20.94 -7.44
N LEU A 98 8.77 20.43 -6.33
CA LEU A 98 9.04 19.01 -6.13
C LEU A 98 7.75 18.18 -6.24
N GLU A 99 6.66 18.60 -5.57
CA GLU A 99 5.36 17.94 -5.65
C GLU A 99 4.86 17.88 -7.09
N ARG A 100 4.89 18.99 -7.81
CA ARG A 100 4.48 19.06 -9.22
C ARG A 100 5.31 18.15 -10.11
N LEU A 101 6.63 18.14 -9.95
CA LEU A 101 7.54 17.28 -10.74
C LEU A 101 7.33 15.80 -10.44
N LEU A 102 7.22 15.44 -9.16
CA LEU A 102 6.92 14.06 -8.75
C LEU A 102 5.55 13.61 -9.24
N GLY A 103 4.54 14.46 -9.16
CA GLY A 103 3.20 14.19 -9.69
C GLY A 103 3.23 13.90 -11.19
N THR A 104 3.95 14.71 -11.97
CA THR A 104 4.13 14.49 -13.41
C THR A 104 4.84 13.16 -13.70
N LEU A 105 5.91 12.85 -12.97
CA LEU A 105 6.65 11.60 -13.14
C LEU A 105 5.80 10.38 -12.79
N LEU A 106 5.09 10.43 -11.66
CA LEU A 106 4.20 9.35 -11.22
C LEU A 106 3.08 9.09 -12.22
N HIS A 107 2.44 10.16 -12.73
CA HIS A 107 1.42 10.04 -13.76
C HIS A 107 2.01 9.42 -15.05
N ALA A 108 3.15 9.90 -15.53
CA ALA A 108 3.78 9.42 -16.77
C ALA A 108 4.28 7.97 -16.68
N THR A 109 4.71 7.54 -15.49
CA THR A 109 5.19 6.16 -15.27
C THR A 109 4.07 5.15 -14.98
N THR A 110 2.85 5.62 -14.75
CA THR A 110 1.67 4.78 -14.53
C THR A 110 1.01 4.45 -15.87
N VAL A 111 1.48 3.38 -16.51
CA VAL A 111 1.05 2.98 -17.86
C VAL A 111 -0.06 1.93 -17.89
N ASP A 112 -0.45 1.39 -16.75
CA ASP A 112 -1.55 0.43 -16.58
C ASP A 112 -1.95 0.29 -15.10
N VAL A 113 -3.03 -0.45 -14.86
CA VAL A 113 -3.53 -0.74 -13.50
C VAL A 113 -2.50 -1.51 -12.66
N ARG A 114 -1.68 -2.34 -13.30
CA ARG A 114 -0.63 -3.10 -12.60
C ARG A 114 0.45 -2.16 -12.07
N THR A 115 0.93 -1.25 -12.90
CA THR A 115 1.93 -0.24 -12.52
C THR A 115 1.40 0.67 -11.40
N ALA A 116 0.11 1.02 -11.45
CA ALA A 116 -0.54 1.77 -10.37
C ALA A 116 -0.49 0.99 -9.03
N LYS A 117 -0.90 -0.28 -9.01
CA LYS A 117 -0.83 -1.13 -7.81
C LYS A 117 0.60 -1.23 -7.27
N GLU A 118 1.59 -1.36 -8.16
CA GLU A 118 3.00 -1.44 -7.80
C GLU A 118 3.51 -0.18 -7.10
N THR A 119 3.11 0.97 -7.61
CA THR A 119 3.48 2.27 -7.03
C THR A 119 2.78 2.51 -5.71
N CYS A 120 1.48 2.23 -5.64
CA CYS A 120 0.64 2.51 -4.47
C CYS A 120 0.86 1.56 -3.29
N ARG A 121 1.44 0.37 -3.49
CA ARG A 121 1.52 -0.71 -2.48
C ARG A 121 2.01 -0.30 -1.08
N LEU A 122 2.79 0.75 -0.98
CA LEU A 122 3.34 1.27 0.27
C LEU A 122 2.91 2.71 0.54
N CYS A 123 1.98 3.26 -0.25
CA CYS A 123 1.46 4.60 0.00
C CYS A 123 0.60 4.64 1.26
N ASP A 124 0.51 5.82 1.83
CA ASP A 124 -0.57 6.25 2.69
C ASP A 124 -1.66 6.82 1.79
N ALA A 125 -2.78 6.11 1.65
CA ALA A 125 -3.84 6.45 0.71
C ALA A 125 -4.56 7.75 1.08
N HIS A 126 -4.61 8.09 2.37
CA HIS A 126 -5.16 9.37 2.84
C HIS A 126 -4.21 10.53 2.54
N ALA A 127 -2.92 10.37 2.87
CA ALA A 127 -1.95 11.44 2.68
C ALA A 127 -1.66 11.75 1.20
N CYS A 128 -1.84 10.78 0.29
CA CYS A 128 -1.62 11.02 -1.14
C CYS A 128 -2.85 11.53 -1.91
N GLY A 129 -3.99 11.74 -1.24
CA GLY A 129 -5.22 12.20 -1.87
C GLY A 129 -5.90 11.16 -2.77
N HIS A 130 -5.72 9.86 -2.49
CA HIS A 130 -6.34 8.78 -3.27
C HIS A 130 -7.86 8.87 -3.24
N TYR A 131 -8.44 9.03 -2.06
CA TYR A 131 -9.89 9.06 -1.87
C TYR A 131 -10.53 10.37 -2.33
N GLU A 132 -9.76 11.45 -2.41
CA GLU A 132 -10.17 12.76 -2.90
C GLU A 132 -10.00 12.91 -4.43
N GLY A 133 -9.48 11.88 -5.11
CA GLY A 133 -9.20 11.90 -6.55
C GLY A 133 -8.02 12.79 -6.95
N ALA A 134 -7.20 13.23 -5.99
CA ALA A 134 -6.05 14.10 -6.23
C ALA A 134 -4.76 13.32 -6.57
N CYS A 135 -4.72 12.01 -6.32
CA CYS A 135 -3.53 11.20 -6.54
C CYS A 135 -3.20 11.06 -8.05
N PRO A 136 -1.99 11.45 -8.50
CA PRO A 136 -1.61 11.38 -9.91
C PRO A 136 -1.57 9.94 -10.46
N VAL A 137 -1.27 8.96 -9.62
CA VAL A 137 -1.27 7.53 -9.99
C VAL A 137 -2.69 7.03 -10.21
N SER A 138 -3.64 7.43 -9.33
CA SER A 138 -5.05 7.05 -9.47
C SER A 138 -5.67 7.67 -10.72
N GLN A 139 -5.41 8.94 -10.97
CA GLN A 139 -5.87 9.65 -12.16
C GLN A 139 -5.36 8.97 -13.45
N ALA A 140 -4.09 8.60 -13.51
CA ALA A 140 -3.53 7.87 -14.65
C ALA A 140 -4.16 6.47 -14.79
N ALA A 141 -4.36 5.74 -13.69
CA ALA A 141 -4.96 4.41 -13.71
C ALA A 141 -6.43 4.43 -14.17
N ASP A 142 -7.20 5.45 -13.79
CA ASP A 142 -8.60 5.62 -14.20
C ASP A 142 -8.70 5.93 -15.70
N TRP A 143 -7.79 6.73 -16.23
CA TRP A 143 -7.69 6.98 -17.66
C TRP A 143 -7.44 5.67 -18.44
N TRP A 144 -6.52 4.81 -17.98
CA TRP A 144 -6.27 3.52 -18.62
C TRP A 144 -7.45 2.55 -18.51
N ARG A 145 -8.21 2.56 -17.42
CA ARG A 145 -9.45 1.76 -17.32
C ARG A 145 -10.53 2.21 -18.29
N ALA A 146 -10.60 3.52 -18.58
CA ALA A 146 -11.57 4.06 -19.52
C ALA A 146 -11.25 3.74 -20.98
N LEU A 147 -10.01 3.34 -21.28
CA LEU A 147 -9.56 2.97 -22.63
C LEU A 147 -9.59 1.45 -22.89
N ALA A 148 -9.76 0.62 -21.86
CA ALA A 148 -9.78 -0.84 -21.95
C ALA A 148 -11.20 -1.39 -22.06
#